data_35f2286b7cbe28a0a60ea36b247b65f6
#
_entry.id   35f2286b7cbe28a0a60ea36b247b65f6
#
_cell.length_a   1.000
_cell.length_b   1.000
_cell.length_c   1.000
_cell.angle_alpha   90.00
_cell.angle_beta   90.00
_cell.angle_gamma   90.00
#
_symmetry.space_group_name_H-M   'P 1'
#
loop_
_entity.id
_entity.type
_entity.pdbx_description
1 polymer ?
#
loop_
_entity_poly.entity_id
_entity_poly.type
_entity_poly.pdbx_seq_one_letter_code
_entity_poly.pdbx_strand_id
1 'polypeptide(L)'
;MRSNSNQLRRYTSFRWFLLLALIALAGCGAPTVRTSACETCHQHIEKVSASHPDCISCHGGDPGEKNKNASHLAMFGPKNPAAPQHWDKTCGACHLYQLGRVKANLMYTATGMIKNTQLTWEGADNQLYSSRGGDVYDSRGKPQRLKPVSELDHLSGELYRKFCSQCHVAEGTDDVYSASHASGCAACHFPYNDTATYAGNDATVAGKTPYSASHAMEKLPDNKVCSRCHNRSGRIALSYEGLYDGNNSMVPTKNGLPGPVMLSGSRNAVHITPDVHAAAGMDCIDCHTSRDIMGDGYAYENMYLQTEISCQDCHGGAKPPRYREITRENDEALRESKSYKMQMRPGMKMLVTAKGRSYSNVFYRDGVVYVLGKRSGKLFKSKVITGTPEHTIVGHDRMECYACHSRTVAQCYGCHTKYDKSSTGFDFIKGVETPGRFSEKEDYRMLYPFPLALNQRGRISSVTPGCQTFITVVEANGTISKNEYVARYKGRQQLRFAPFYSHNTGKKAVGCGECHGNPAFLGFGQHVVAGGSINGTLICEQSADKPLDGFLTLQEGKVRAYSAITRENSRPLNGKEVRRTLAVNLCIVCHDKAKDPIYRKELNYRALDDALHRRLLSDR
;
A
#
# COMPACT_ATOMS: atom_id res chain seq x y z
N MET A 1 -4.24 46.86 -68.62
CA MET A 1 -4.74 45.53 -68.92
C MET A 1 -3.96 44.49 -68.12
N ARG A 2 -4.41 44.06 -66.97
CA ARG A 2 -4.05 42.83 -66.28
C ARG A 2 -5.34 42.30 -65.61
N SER A 3 -5.93 41.31 -66.27
CA SER A 3 -7.23 40.75 -65.97
C SER A 3 -7.10 39.46 -65.19
N ASN A 4 -7.93 39.31 -64.19
CA ASN A 4 -8.68 38.17 -63.77
C ASN A 4 -8.10 36.75 -64.12
N SER A 5 -7.17 36.23 -63.29
CA SER A 5 -6.90 34.80 -63.24
C SER A 5 -6.96 34.18 -61.80
N ASN A 6 -7.30 34.97 -60.79
CA ASN A 6 -7.29 34.50 -59.38
C ASN A 6 -8.66 34.12 -58.80
N GLN A 7 -9.74 34.25 -59.54
CA GLN A 7 -11.06 33.83 -59.02
C GLN A 7 -11.44 32.38 -59.39
N LEU A 8 -10.91 31.82 -60.44
CA LEU A 8 -11.23 30.43 -60.83
C LEU A 8 -10.50 29.34 -60.01
N ARG A 9 -9.35 29.67 -59.38
CA ARG A 9 -8.64 28.72 -58.49
C ARG A 9 -9.25 28.56 -57.10
N ARG A 10 -10.08 29.50 -56.63
CA ARG A 10 -10.74 29.43 -55.33
C ARG A 10 -12.01 28.56 -55.31
N TYR A 11 -12.66 28.38 -56.45
CA TYR A 11 -13.89 27.57 -56.55
C TYR A 11 -13.62 26.08 -56.73
N THR A 12 -12.48 25.68 -57.30
CA THR A 12 -12.13 24.28 -57.47
C THR A 12 -11.62 23.64 -56.16
N SER A 13 -10.88 24.39 -55.32
CA SER A 13 -10.41 23.89 -54.02
C SER A 13 -11.56 23.73 -53.02
N PHE A 14 -12.61 24.53 -53.08
CA PHE A 14 -13.76 24.43 -52.17
C PHE A 14 -14.64 23.19 -52.48
N ARG A 15 -14.73 22.80 -53.75
CA ARG A 15 -15.48 21.61 -54.15
C ARG A 15 -14.77 20.30 -53.77
N TRP A 16 -13.47 20.28 -53.80
CA TRP A 16 -12.71 19.11 -53.33
C TRP A 16 -12.73 18.96 -51.81
N PHE A 17 -12.77 20.05 -51.05
CA PHE A 17 -12.92 19.99 -49.59
C PHE A 17 -14.31 19.52 -49.17
N LEU A 18 -15.36 19.90 -49.88
CA LEU A 18 -16.72 19.42 -49.63
C LEU A 18 -16.89 17.94 -50.01
N LEU A 19 -16.24 17.47 -51.07
CA LEU A 19 -16.28 16.04 -51.42
C LEU A 19 -15.50 15.20 -50.43
N LEU A 20 -14.35 15.64 -49.93
CA LEU A 20 -13.59 14.97 -48.88
C LEU A 20 -14.32 14.99 -47.52
N ALA A 21 -15.02 16.04 -47.18
CA ALA A 21 -15.85 16.14 -46.00
C ALA A 21 -17.09 15.21 -46.08
N LEU A 22 -17.68 15.05 -47.27
CA LEU A 22 -18.80 14.12 -47.50
C LEU A 22 -18.35 12.65 -47.49
N ILE A 23 -17.14 12.34 -47.95
CA ILE A 23 -16.55 10.97 -47.84
C ILE A 23 -16.18 10.67 -46.38
N ALA A 24 -15.73 11.64 -45.59
CA ALA A 24 -15.46 11.47 -44.18
C ALA A 24 -16.75 11.28 -43.33
N LEU A 25 -17.88 11.82 -43.77
CA LEU A 25 -19.18 11.63 -43.09
C LEU A 25 -19.91 10.35 -43.50
N ALA A 26 -19.56 9.74 -44.63
CA ALA A 26 -20.12 8.45 -45.05
C ALA A 26 -19.44 7.22 -44.39
N GLY A 27 -18.33 7.44 -43.67
CA GLY A 27 -17.59 6.38 -42.99
C GLY A 27 -18.02 6.09 -41.55
N CYS A 28 -18.90 6.89 -40.96
CA CYS A 28 -19.53 6.58 -39.66
C CYS A 28 -20.87 5.85 -39.85
N GLY A 29 -20.84 4.68 -40.45
CA GLY A 29 -21.90 3.70 -40.28
C GLY A 29 -22.02 3.45 -38.77
N ALA A 30 -23.23 3.60 -38.20
CA ALA A 30 -23.49 3.12 -36.86
C ALA A 30 -22.97 1.68 -36.76
N PRO A 31 -22.21 1.31 -35.72
CA PRO A 31 -21.75 -0.05 -35.58
C PRO A 31 -22.99 -0.94 -35.60
N THR A 32 -23.18 -1.71 -36.67
CA THR A 32 -24.11 -2.80 -36.66
C THR A 32 -23.65 -3.70 -35.53
N VAL A 33 -24.42 -3.81 -34.47
CA VAL A 33 -24.23 -4.76 -33.39
C VAL A 33 -24.32 -6.15 -34.05
N ARG A 34 -23.17 -6.65 -34.55
CA ARG A 34 -23.04 -8.04 -34.89
C ARG A 34 -23.11 -8.79 -33.58
N THR A 35 -24.21 -9.45 -33.30
CA THR A 35 -24.28 -10.49 -32.27
C THR A 35 -23.12 -11.44 -32.53
N SER A 36 -22.11 -11.40 -31.69
CA SER A 36 -20.95 -12.26 -31.85
C SER A 36 -21.39 -13.69 -31.62
N ALA A 37 -20.89 -14.66 -32.42
CA ALA A 37 -21.18 -16.08 -32.19
C ALA A 37 -20.78 -16.54 -30.78
N CYS A 38 -19.90 -15.79 -30.10
CA CYS A 38 -19.55 -16.01 -28.70
C CYS A 38 -20.78 -15.98 -27.78
N GLU A 39 -21.67 -14.99 -27.93
CA GLU A 39 -22.89 -14.86 -27.12
C GLU A 39 -23.92 -15.95 -27.40
N THR A 40 -23.77 -16.70 -28.51
CA THR A 40 -24.63 -17.86 -28.81
C THR A 40 -24.33 -19.04 -27.87
N CYS A 41 -23.06 -19.22 -27.50
CA CYS A 41 -22.62 -20.25 -26.55
C CYS A 41 -22.58 -19.71 -25.11
N HIS A 42 -22.04 -18.47 -24.94
CA HIS A 42 -21.95 -17.78 -23.65
C HIS A 42 -23.21 -16.96 -23.36
N GLN A 43 -24.37 -17.67 -23.35
CA GLN A 43 -25.66 -17.04 -23.07
C GLN A 43 -25.67 -16.48 -21.64
N HIS A 44 -26.22 -15.28 -21.50
CA HIS A 44 -26.36 -14.60 -20.20
C HIS A 44 -25.07 -14.26 -19.46
N ILE A 45 -23.91 -14.28 -20.15
CA ILE A 45 -22.69 -13.72 -19.57
C ILE A 45 -22.87 -12.21 -19.34
N GLU A 46 -22.42 -11.73 -18.20
CA GLU A 46 -22.53 -10.31 -17.88
C GLU A 46 -21.68 -9.49 -18.84
N LYS A 47 -22.21 -8.35 -19.28
CA LYS A 47 -21.43 -7.36 -20.02
C LYS A 47 -20.35 -6.78 -19.12
N VAL A 48 -19.13 -6.71 -19.62
CA VAL A 48 -18.00 -6.13 -18.90
C VAL A 48 -18.33 -4.72 -18.41
N SER A 49 -18.78 -3.86 -19.29
CA SER A 49 -19.40 -2.55 -19.00
C SER A 49 -20.04 -1.99 -20.27
N ALA A 50 -20.81 -0.91 -20.13
CA ALA A 50 -21.44 -0.24 -21.27
C ALA A 50 -20.45 0.38 -22.27
N SER A 51 -19.19 0.64 -21.84
CA SER A 51 -18.16 1.26 -22.67
C SER A 51 -17.20 0.24 -23.32
N HIS A 52 -17.32 -1.05 -23.02
CA HIS A 52 -16.50 -2.08 -23.64
C HIS A 52 -17.28 -2.76 -24.76
N PRO A 53 -16.77 -2.71 -26.02
CA PRO A 53 -17.59 -2.93 -27.20
C PRO A 53 -17.94 -4.41 -27.46
N ASP A 54 -17.00 -5.34 -27.28
CA ASP A 54 -17.19 -6.73 -27.68
C ASP A 54 -16.23 -7.70 -26.97
N CYS A 55 -16.46 -9.00 -27.14
CA CYS A 55 -15.68 -10.07 -26.53
C CYS A 55 -14.26 -10.16 -27.12
N ILE A 56 -14.11 -10.00 -28.44
CA ILE A 56 -12.86 -10.24 -29.13
C ILE A 56 -11.81 -9.17 -28.86
N SER A 57 -12.24 -7.95 -28.51
CA SER A 57 -11.32 -6.87 -28.10
C SER A 57 -10.48 -7.23 -26.87
N CYS A 58 -11.00 -8.11 -26.02
CA CYS A 58 -10.31 -8.59 -24.81
C CYS A 58 -9.79 -10.02 -24.99
N HIS A 59 -10.56 -10.92 -25.58
CA HIS A 59 -10.22 -12.34 -25.62
C HIS A 59 -9.60 -12.80 -26.93
N GLY A 60 -9.74 -12.06 -28.04
CA GLY A 60 -9.39 -12.58 -29.36
C GLY A 60 -10.35 -13.72 -29.77
N GLY A 61 -9.84 -14.73 -30.45
CA GLY A 61 -10.64 -15.84 -30.95
C GLY A 61 -11.33 -15.53 -32.29
N ASP A 62 -12.12 -16.47 -32.80
CA ASP A 62 -12.89 -16.29 -34.03
C ASP A 62 -14.41 -16.20 -33.72
N PRO A 63 -15.02 -15.00 -33.82
CA PRO A 63 -16.42 -14.80 -33.53
C PRO A 63 -17.35 -15.37 -34.61
N GLY A 64 -16.84 -15.76 -35.76
CA GLY A 64 -17.60 -16.37 -36.86
C GLY A 64 -17.70 -17.91 -36.78
N GLU A 65 -16.83 -18.51 -35.96
CA GLU A 65 -16.70 -19.95 -35.86
C GLU A 65 -17.65 -20.52 -34.77
N LYS A 66 -18.39 -21.57 -35.10
CA LYS A 66 -19.35 -22.24 -34.18
C LYS A 66 -18.73 -23.42 -33.44
N ASN A 67 -17.65 -23.99 -33.96
CA ASN A 67 -16.95 -25.09 -33.29
C ASN A 67 -16.17 -24.54 -32.11
N LYS A 68 -16.39 -25.09 -30.91
CA LYS A 68 -15.76 -24.65 -29.67
C LYS A 68 -14.24 -24.56 -29.78
N ASN A 69 -13.60 -25.59 -30.31
CA ASN A 69 -12.13 -25.62 -30.36
C ASN A 69 -11.58 -24.62 -31.40
N ALA A 70 -12.22 -24.49 -32.53
CA ALA A 70 -11.82 -23.55 -33.59
C ALA A 70 -12.05 -22.09 -33.14
N SER A 71 -13.19 -21.77 -32.53
CA SER A 71 -13.50 -20.41 -32.03
C SER A 71 -12.54 -19.94 -30.94
N HIS A 72 -11.98 -20.86 -30.13
CA HIS A 72 -11.07 -20.55 -29.05
C HIS A 72 -9.57 -20.66 -29.41
N LEU A 73 -9.25 -21.15 -30.61
CA LEU A 73 -7.85 -21.45 -31.00
C LEU A 73 -6.93 -20.22 -30.93
N ALA A 74 -7.42 -19.06 -31.33
CA ALA A 74 -6.67 -17.80 -31.37
C ALA A 74 -6.93 -16.89 -30.14
N MET A 75 -7.51 -17.43 -29.08
CA MET A 75 -7.70 -16.64 -27.85
C MET A 75 -6.39 -16.34 -27.15
N PHE A 76 -6.26 -15.14 -26.62
CA PHE A 76 -5.21 -14.76 -25.71
C PHE A 76 -5.79 -14.52 -24.32
N GLY A 77 -5.17 -15.12 -23.30
CA GLY A 77 -5.63 -15.03 -21.93
C GLY A 77 -7.08 -15.52 -21.73
N PRO A 78 -7.43 -16.77 -22.09
CA PRO A 78 -8.83 -17.23 -22.09
C PRO A 78 -9.50 -17.10 -20.72
N LYS A 79 -8.73 -17.15 -19.63
CA LYS A 79 -9.24 -16.93 -18.27
C LYS A 79 -8.92 -15.55 -17.73
N ASN A 80 -7.84 -14.92 -18.20
CA ASN A 80 -7.39 -13.61 -17.75
C ASN A 80 -6.75 -12.78 -18.87
N PRO A 81 -7.53 -12.21 -19.79
CA PRO A 81 -6.99 -11.34 -20.85
C PRO A 81 -6.39 -10.04 -20.31
N ALA A 82 -6.64 -9.73 -19.04
CA ALA A 82 -6.08 -8.56 -18.35
C ALA A 82 -4.68 -8.80 -17.74
N ALA A 83 -4.12 -10.01 -17.91
CA ALA A 83 -2.77 -10.32 -17.45
C ALA A 83 -1.70 -9.50 -18.18
N PRO A 84 -0.58 -9.15 -17.53
CA PRO A 84 0.41 -8.23 -18.07
C PRO A 84 0.98 -8.60 -19.46
N GLN A 85 1.10 -9.88 -19.78
CA GLN A 85 1.59 -10.34 -21.06
C GLN A 85 0.65 -10.05 -22.23
N HIS A 86 -0.63 -9.78 -21.96
CA HIS A 86 -1.65 -9.50 -22.98
C HIS A 86 -1.97 -8.00 -23.13
N TRP A 87 -1.45 -7.14 -22.25
CA TRP A 87 -1.83 -5.72 -22.18
C TRP A 87 -1.75 -4.96 -23.50
N ASP A 88 -0.72 -5.23 -24.32
CA ASP A 88 -0.56 -4.53 -25.58
C ASP A 88 -1.69 -4.83 -26.59
N LYS A 89 -2.33 -6.00 -26.47
CA LYS A 89 -3.45 -6.45 -27.32
C LYS A 89 -4.82 -6.17 -26.70
N THR A 90 -4.88 -5.98 -25.37
CA THR A 90 -6.13 -5.87 -24.61
C THR A 90 -6.28 -4.46 -24.00
N CYS A 91 -6.22 -4.34 -22.69
CA CYS A 91 -6.45 -3.09 -21.96
C CYS A 91 -5.57 -1.93 -22.47
N GLY A 92 -4.31 -2.22 -22.82
CA GLY A 92 -3.35 -1.21 -23.25
C GLY A 92 -3.67 -0.56 -24.60
N ALA A 93 -4.40 -1.25 -25.48
CA ALA A 93 -4.82 -0.70 -26.75
C ALA A 93 -5.68 0.59 -26.60
N CYS A 94 -6.47 0.66 -25.52
CA CYS A 94 -7.33 1.82 -25.23
C CYS A 94 -6.89 2.60 -23.98
N HIS A 95 -6.28 1.94 -22.98
CA HIS A 95 -5.90 2.51 -21.68
C HIS A 95 -4.39 2.78 -21.56
N LEU A 96 -3.76 3.28 -22.64
CA LEU A 96 -2.31 3.51 -22.69
C LEU A 96 -1.80 4.42 -21.58
N TYR A 97 -2.57 5.46 -21.22
CA TYR A 97 -2.23 6.39 -20.14
C TYR A 97 -2.20 5.69 -18.77
N GLN A 98 -3.23 4.89 -18.47
CA GLN A 98 -3.30 4.13 -17.21
C GLN A 98 -2.21 3.07 -17.15
N LEU A 99 -1.96 2.41 -18.28
CA LEU A 99 -0.93 1.38 -18.39
C LEU A 99 0.47 1.94 -18.10
N GLY A 100 0.82 3.10 -18.64
CA GLY A 100 2.10 3.77 -18.36
C GLY A 100 2.27 4.08 -16.86
N ARG A 101 1.19 4.47 -16.19
CA ARG A 101 1.19 4.71 -14.74
C ARG A 101 1.40 3.42 -13.95
N VAL A 102 0.64 2.38 -14.28
CA VAL A 102 0.71 1.08 -13.58
C VAL A 102 2.08 0.44 -13.75
N LYS A 103 2.68 0.48 -14.93
CA LYS A 103 4.01 -0.10 -15.19
C LYS A 103 5.12 0.51 -14.32
N ALA A 104 4.98 1.75 -13.85
CA ALA A 104 5.91 2.40 -12.93
C ALA A 104 5.55 2.20 -11.43
N ASN A 105 4.33 1.78 -11.14
CA ASN A 105 3.80 1.64 -9.78
C ASN A 105 4.47 0.48 -9.02
N LEU A 106 4.64 0.65 -7.70
CA LEU A 106 5.20 -0.37 -6.82
C LEU A 106 4.37 -1.66 -6.77
N MET A 107 3.05 -1.59 -6.95
CA MET A 107 2.22 -2.80 -7.04
C MET A 107 2.52 -3.65 -8.27
N TYR A 108 3.09 -3.05 -9.34
CA TYR A 108 3.55 -3.76 -10.52
C TYR A 108 5.06 -4.07 -10.44
N THR A 109 5.88 -3.08 -10.12
CA THR A 109 7.35 -3.23 -10.14
C THR A 109 7.88 -4.05 -8.98
N ALA A 110 7.25 -3.98 -7.81
CA ALA A 110 7.70 -4.60 -6.55
C ALA A 110 9.15 -4.26 -6.13
N THR A 111 9.75 -3.21 -6.71
CA THR A 111 11.16 -2.84 -6.49
C THR A 111 11.53 -2.76 -5.01
N GLY A 112 10.68 -2.13 -4.18
CA GLY A 112 10.92 -2.01 -2.75
C GLY A 112 10.91 -3.36 -2.02
N MET A 113 10.05 -4.29 -2.43
CA MET A 113 10.00 -5.64 -1.86
C MET A 113 11.24 -6.44 -2.25
N ILE A 114 11.59 -6.46 -3.53
CA ILE A 114 12.76 -7.18 -4.05
C ILE A 114 14.04 -6.64 -3.38
N LYS A 115 14.23 -5.31 -3.34
CA LYS A 115 15.36 -4.67 -2.67
C LYS A 115 15.45 -5.06 -1.18
N ASN A 116 14.34 -5.04 -0.45
CA ASN A 116 14.35 -5.44 0.95
C ASN A 116 14.65 -6.92 1.15
N THR A 117 14.22 -7.78 0.24
CA THR A 117 14.53 -9.21 0.26
C THR A 117 16.03 -9.44 0.03
N GLN A 118 16.64 -8.77 -0.98
CA GLN A 118 18.08 -8.82 -1.20
C GLN A 118 18.87 -8.37 0.05
N LEU A 119 18.51 -7.22 0.62
CA LEU A 119 19.10 -6.76 1.87
C LEU A 119 19.00 -7.79 3.00
N THR A 120 17.88 -8.51 3.11
CA THR A 120 17.66 -9.48 4.18
C THR A 120 18.49 -10.75 4.00
N TRP A 121 18.57 -11.22 2.78
CA TRP A 121 19.15 -12.52 2.48
C TRP A 121 20.64 -12.46 2.14
N GLU A 122 21.07 -11.33 1.59
CA GLU A 122 22.41 -11.16 1.01
C GLU A 122 23.22 -10.03 1.66
N GLY A 123 22.55 -9.10 2.37
CA GLY A 123 23.23 -7.98 3.02
C GLY A 123 23.63 -6.84 2.06
N ALA A 124 23.31 -6.93 0.78
CA ALA A 124 23.64 -5.92 -0.24
C ALA A 124 22.51 -5.70 -1.24
N ASP A 125 22.48 -4.51 -1.86
CA ASP A 125 21.49 -4.12 -2.89
C ASP A 125 22.13 -3.16 -3.91
N ASN A 126 22.99 -3.64 -4.73
CA ASN A 126 23.72 -2.80 -5.69
C ASN A 126 22.97 -2.58 -7.01
N GLN A 127 21.89 -3.31 -7.27
CA GLN A 127 21.11 -3.25 -8.51
C GLN A 127 19.62 -3.23 -8.22
N LEU A 128 18.88 -2.35 -8.90
CA LEU A 128 17.43 -2.31 -8.81
C LEU A 128 16.79 -3.33 -9.73
N TYR A 129 15.96 -4.17 -9.15
CA TYR A 129 15.15 -5.16 -9.84
C TYR A 129 13.67 -4.83 -9.71
N SER A 130 12.89 -5.27 -10.69
CA SER A 130 11.43 -5.28 -10.63
C SER A 130 10.90 -6.62 -11.10
N SER A 131 9.61 -6.85 -10.94
CA SER A 131 8.97 -8.10 -11.34
C SER A 131 9.27 -8.47 -12.79
N ARG A 132 9.24 -7.51 -13.71
CA ARG A 132 9.40 -7.74 -15.16
C ARG A 132 10.47 -6.88 -15.85
N GLY A 133 11.20 -6.08 -15.10
CA GLY A 133 12.13 -5.12 -15.69
C GLY A 133 11.44 -3.95 -16.40
N GLY A 134 12.23 -3.15 -17.07
CA GLY A 134 11.75 -2.06 -17.91
C GLY A 134 12.39 -0.72 -17.62
N ASP A 135 12.13 0.24 -18.50
CA ASP A 135 12.56 1.62 -18.34
C ASP A 135 11.47 2.43 -17.65
N VAL A 136 11.85 3.15 -16.62
CA VAL A 136 10.97 3.98 -15.80
C VAL A 136 11.65 5.32 -15.52
N TYR A 137 10.89 6.27 -14.99
CA TYR A 137 11.44 7.52 -14.48
C TYR A 137 11.32 7.55 -12.97
N ASP A 138 12.37 7.99 -12.26
CA ASP A 138 12.29 8.23 -10.81
C ASP A 138 11.41 9.48 -10.51
N SER A 139 11.16 9.73 -9.24
CA SER A 139 10.33 10.87 -8.80
C SER A 139 10.89 12.26 -9.17
N ARG A 140 12.13 12.33 -9.63
CA ARG A 140 12.80 13.55 -10.13
C ARG A 140 12.79 13.62 -11.65
N GLY A 141 12.15 12.64 -12.32
CA GLY A 141 12.11 12.55 -13.78
C GLY A 141 13.40 12.02 -14.41
N LYS A 142 14.33 11.43 -13.62
CA LYS A 142 15.54 10.83 -14.14
C LYS A 142 15.23 9.41 -14.68
N PRO A 143 15.66 9.08 -15.91
CA PRO A 143 15.46 7.75 -16.45
C PRO A 143 16.23 6.70 -15.65
N GLN A 144 15.59 5.55 -15.46
CA GLN A 144 16.10 4.44 -14.67
C GLN A 144 15.78 3.12 -15.37
N ARG A 145 16.76 2.24 -15.48
CA ARG A 145 16.58 0.88 -15.99
C ARG A 145 16.43 -0.08 -14.83
N LEU A 146 15.30 -0.77 -14.76
CA LEU A 146 15.06 -1.85 -13.81
C LEU A 146 15.34 -3.19 -14.50
N LYS A 147 16.13 -4.05 -13.87
CA LYS A 147 16.31 -5.43 -14.34
C LYS A 147 15.12 -6.29 -13.95
N PRO A 148 14.71 -7.26 -14.76
CA PRO A 148 13.69 -8.21 -14.33
C PRO A 148 14.22 -9.13 -13.22
N VAL A 149 13.37 -9.48 -12.28
CA VAL A 149 13.75 -10.37 -11.15
C VAL A 149 14.17 -11.77 -11.60
N SER A 150 13.84 -12.17 -12.82
CA SER A 150 14.31 -13.41 -13.44
C SER A 150 15.84 -13.44 -13.66
N GLU A 151 16.48 -12.27 -13.71
CA GLU A 151 17.95 -12.13 -13.79
C GLU A 151 18.62 -12.08 -12.40
N LEU A 152 17.84 -12.07 -11.32
CA LEU A 152 18.37 -12.11 -9.97
C LEU A 152 18.64 -13.56 -9.57
N ASP A 153 19.86 -14.01 -9.83
CA ASP A 153 20.33 -15.38 -9.55
C ASP A 153 20.81 -15.53 -8.10
N HIS A 154 19.89 -15.31 -7.16
CA HIS A 154 20.10 -15.44 -5.71
C HIS A 154 18.84 -15.95 -5.03
N LEU A 155 18.98 -16.46 -3.80
CA LEU A 155 17.85 -16.95 -2.99
C LEU A 155 16.78 -15.89 -2.78
N SER A 156 17.14 -14.62 -2.72
CA SER A 156 16.20 -13.50 -2.64
C SER A 156 15.31 -13.38 -3.87
N GLY A 157 15.87 -13.62 -5.06
CA GLY A 157 15.10 -13.67 -6.31
C GLY A 157 14.15 -14.87 -6.34
N GLU A 158 14.64 -16.04 -5.94
CA GLU A 158 13.81 -17.25 -5.79
C GLU A 158 12.66 -17.03 -4.81
N LEU A 159 12.94 -16.47 -3.64
CA LEU A 159 11.92 -16.15 -2.64
C LEU A 159 10.86 -15.20 -3.20
N TYR A 160 11.29 -14.16 -3.91
CA TYR A 160 10.34 -13.24 -4.52
C TYR A 160 9.45 -13.97 -5.53
N ARG A 161 10.03 -14.70 -6.48
CA ARG A 161 9.28 -15.37 -7.55
C ARG A 161 8.34 -16.47 -7.06
N LYS A 162 8.74 -17.22 -6.03
CA LYS A 162 8.00 -18.40 -5.54
C LYS A 162 7.11 -18.15 -4.34
N PHE A 163 7.25 -17.00 -3.69
CA PHE A 163 6.54 -16.73 -2.45
C PHE A 163 5.88 -15.36 -2.42
N CYS A 164 6.61 -14.28 -2.72
CA CYS A 164 6.10 -12.93 -2.58
C CYS A 164 5.24 -12.51 -3.77
N SER A 165 5.59 -12.94 -4.98
CA SER A 165 4.95 -12.47 -6.22
C SER A 165 3.51 -12.97 -6.41
N GLN A 166 3.08 -14.01 -5.72
CA GLN A 166 1.70 -14.53 -5.80
C GLN A 166 0.59 -13.49 -5.56
N CYS A 167 0.90 -12.39 -4.86
CA CYS A 167 -0.04 -11.31 -4.59
C CYS A 167 0.19 -10.08 -5.47
N HIS A 168 1.16 -10.11 -6.39
CA HIS A 168 1.51 -8.96 -7.20
C HIS A 168 0.81 -8.98 -8.56
N VAL A 169 0.35 -7.80 -9.00
CA VAL A 169 -0.36 -7.64 -10.28
C VAL A 169 0.49 -7.96 -11.51
N ALA A 170 1.81 -8.09 -11.35
CA ALA A 170 2.75 -8.41 -12.44
C ALA A 170 2.95 -9.91 -12.68
N GLU A 171 2.19 -10.79 -12.05
CA GLU A 171 2.24 -12.22 -12.31
C GLU A 171 2.10 -12.55 -13.80
N GLY A 172 2.80 -13.62 -14.23
CA GLY A 172 2.95 -14.00 -15.63
C GLY A 172 2.02 -15.07 -16.14
N THR A 173 0.89 -15.28 -15.49
CA THR A 173 0.05 -16.43 -15.79
C THR A 173 -1.31 -16.05 -16.32
N ASP A 174 -1.85 -16.89 -17.22
CA ASP A 174 -3.22 -16.76 -17.71
C ASP A 174 -4.24 -17.36 -16.74
N ASP A 175 -3.76 -18.09 -15.75
CA ASP A 175 -4.57 -18.72 -14.71
C ASP A 175 -4.67 -17.85 -13.45
N VAL A 176 -5.72 -18.07 -12.68
CA VAL A 176 -5.90 -17.49 -11.35
C VAL A 176 -5.25 -18.44 -10.34
N TYR A 177 -4.06 -18.10 -9.84
CA TYR A 177 -3.29 -18.98 -8.95
C TYR A 177 -3.71 -18.93 -7.51
N SER A 178 -4.00 -17.76 -7.04
CA SER A 178 -4.62 -17.64 -5.74
C SER A 178 -6.12 -17.80 -5.92
N ALA A 179 -6.74 -18.56 -5.05
CA ALA A 179 -8.18 -18.80 -5.09
C ALA A 179 -9.05 -17.53 -5.03
N SER A 180 -8.44 -16.34 -5.03
CA SER A 180 -9.13 -15.11 -4.71
C SER A 180 -8.86 -13.91 -5.60
N HIS A 181 -7.92 -13.98 -6.53
CA HIS A 181 -7.66 -12.89 -7.49
C HIS A 181 -6.88 -13.34 -8.73
N ALA A 182 -7.00 -12.59 -9.81
CA ALA A 182 -6.16 -12.72 -11.00
C ALA A 182 -4.99 -11.75 -10.96
N SER A 183 -4.15 -11.77 -11.99
CA SER A 183 -3.07 -10.81 -12.23
C SER A 183 -3.52 -9.63 -13.10
N GLY A 184 -2.67 -8.63 -13.24
CA GLY A 184 -2.90 -7.46 -14.07
C GLY A 184 -4.07 -6.61 -13.63
N CYS A 185 -4.78 -6.04 -14.58
CA CYS A 185 -5.91 -5.15 -14.31
C CYS A 185 -7.09 -5.88 -13.64
N ALA A 186 -7.26 -7.17 -13.92
CA ALA A 186 -8.31 -7.98 -13.34
C ALA A 186 -8.15 -8.17 -11.82
N ALA A 187 -6.94 -8.09 -11.28
CA ALA A 187 -6.69 -8.18 -9.84
C ALA A 187 -7.50 -7.15 -9.02
N CYS A 188 -7.76 -5.99 -9.61
CA CYS A 188 -8.47 -4.89 -8.96
C CYS A 188 -9.86 -4.62 -9.56
N HIS A 189 -10.06 -4.87 -10.84
CA HIS A 189 -11.24 -4.43 -11.57
C HIS A 189 -12.29 -5.53 -11.79
N PHE A 190 -12.00 -6.78 -11.46
CA PHE A 190 -12.98 -7.87 -11.51
C PHE A 190 -13.23 -8.43 -10.11
N PRO A 191 -14.51 -8.69 -9.76
CA PRO A 191 -14.85 -9.22 -8.44
C PRO A 191 -14.51 -10.70 -8.35
N TYR A 192 -13.75 -11.09 -7.34
CA TYR A 192 -13.50 -12.49 -6.98
C TYR A 192 -14.15 -12.81 -5.65
N ASN A 193 -14.76 -13.98 -5.51
CA ASN A 193 -15.12 -14.52 -4.21
C ASN A 193 -13.97 -15.37 -3.63
N ASP A 194 -14.13 -15.87 -2.42
CA ASP A 194 -13.05 -16.57 -1.70
C ASP A 194 -12.61 -17.88 -2.35
N THR A 195 -13.43 -18.44 -3.24
CA THR A 195 -13.16 -19.68 -3.97
C THR A 195 -12.80 -19.44 -5.44
N ALA A 196 -12.75 -18.19 -5.90
CA ALA A 196 -12.62 -17.81 -7.31
C ALA A 196 -13.61 -18.58 -8.22
N THR A 197 -14.86 -18.71 -7.77
CA THR A 197 -15.90 -19.41 -8.49
C THR A 197 -16.82 -18.43 -9.20
N TYR A 198 -17.06 -18.63 -10.48
CA TYR A 198 -18.02 -17.83 -11.22
C TYR A 198 -19.44 -18.05 -10.67
N ALA A 199 -20.10 -16.97 -10.32
CA ALA A 199 -21.44 -16.95 -9.71
C ALA A 199 -22.51 -16.33 -10.63
N GLY A 200 -22.14 -15.99 -11.87
CA GLY A 200 -23.05 -15.43 -12.86
C GLY A 200 -23.90 -16.48 -13.59
N ASN A 201 -24.57 -16.05 -14.65
CA ASN A 201 -25.64 -16.84 -15.31
C ASN A 201 -25.18 -17.54 -16.61
N ASP A 202 -23.92 -17.46 -17.00
CA ASP A 202 -23.40 -18.21 -18.15
C ASP A 202 -23.23 -19.70 -17.80
N ALA A 203 -24.09 -20.55 -18.33
CA ALA A 203 -24.08 -21.98 -18.08
C ALA A 203 -22.77 -22.69 -18.49
N THR A 204 -22.00 -22.10 -19.40
CA THR A 204 -20.71 -22.69 -19.86
C THR A 204 -19.61 -22.59 -18.84
N VAL A 205 -19.69 -21.63 -17.92
CA VAL A 205 -18.70 -21.37 -16.87
C VAL A 205 -19.29 -21.34 -15.46
N ALA A 206 -20.61 -21.43 -15.30
CA ALA A 206 -21.26 -21.42 -14.00
C ALA A 206 -20.68 -22.47 -13.05
N GLY A 207 -20.36 -22.04 -11.83
CA GLY A 207 -19.77 -22.90 -10.80
C GLY A 207 -18.34 -23.35 -11.06
N LYS A 208 -17.71 -22.94 -12.17
CA LYS A 208 -16.32 -23.28 -12.46
C LYS A 208 -15.32 -22.38 -11.73
N THR A 209 -14.18 -22.95 -11.42
CA THR A 209 -12.99 -22.30 -10.86
C THR A 209 -11.79 -22.54 -11.78
N PRO A 210 -10.79 -21.67 -11.81
CA PRO A 210 -10.70 -20.34 -11.21
C PRO A 210 -11.24 -19.27 -12.17
N TYR A 211 -12.24 -18.52 -11.76
CA TYR A 211 -12.83 -17.41 -12.50
C TYR A 211 -13.22 -16.27 -11.57
N SER A 212 -13.42 -15.06 -12.11
CA SER A 212 -14.08 -13.99 -11.37
C SER A 212 -15.52 -14.38 -11.00
N ALA A 213 -16.01 -13.88 -9.88
CA ALA A 213 -17.39 -14.17 -9.45
C ALA A 213 -18.44 -13.63 -10.42
N SER A 214 -18.10 -12.57 -11.15
CA SER A 214 -18.89 -11.98 -12.22
C SER A 214 -17.98 -11.49 -13.34
N HIS A 215 -18.46 -11.50 -14.57
CA HIS A 215 -17.78 -10.95 -15.74
C HIS A 215 -17.94 -9.41 -15.83
N ALA A 216 -18.78 -8.81 -15.00
CA ALA A 216 -18.91 -7.35 -14.93
C ALA A 216 -17.72 -6.70 -14.24
N MET A 217 -17.14 -5.70 -14.89
CA MET A 217 -15.99 -4.96 -14.39
C MET A 217 -16.41 -3.87 -13.39
N GLU A 218 -15.70 -3.77 -12.27
CA GLU A 218 -15.89 -2.71 -11.28
C GLU A 218 -14.84 -1.62 -11.44
N LYS A 219 -15.28 -0.39 -11.73
CA LYS A 219 -14.38 0.77 -11.81
C LYS A 219 -13.87 1.21 -10.44
N LEU A 220 -14.69 1.05 -9.41
CA LEU A 220 -14.40 1.43 -8.02
C LEU A 220 -14.35 0.16 -7.17
N PRO A 221 -13.16 -0.44 -6.98
CA PRO A 221 -13.01 -1.66 -6.22
C PRO A 221 -13.42 -1.48 -4.74
N ASP A 222 -13.93 -2.54 -4.14
CA ASP A 222 -14.26 -2.57 -2.73
C ASP A 222 -13.03 -2.92 -1.85
N ASN A 223 -13.19 -2.86 -0.53
CA ASN A 223 -12.12 -3.17 0.41
C ASN A 223 -11.64 -4.62 0.31
N LYS A 224 -12.51 -5.58 -0.06
CA LYS A 224 -12.13 -6.99 -0.21
C LYS A 224 -11.08 -7.18 -1.28
N VAL A 225 -11.13 -6.40 -2.35
CA VAL A 225 -10.10 -6.41 -3.40
C VAL A 225 -8.73 -6.06 -2.81
N CYS A 226 -8.67 -5.04 -1.94
CA CYS A 226 -7.42 -4.62 -1.30
C CYS A 226 -6.93 -5.66 -0.27
N SER A 227 -7.84 -6.16 0.57
CA SER A 227 -7.50 -7.07 1.66
C SER A 227 -7.06 -8.46 1.17
N ARG A 228 -7.34 -8.84 -0.07
CA ARG A 228 -6.83 -10.08 -0.66
C ARG A 228 -5.32 -10.16 -0.78
N CYS A 229 -4.66 -9.03 -1.00
CA CYS A 229 -3.21 -8.94 -1.08
C CYS A 229 -2.60 -8.30 0.18
N HIS A 230 -3.27 -7.30 0.77
CA HIS A 230 -2.80 -6.60 1.96
C HIS A 230 -3.27 -7.28 3.26
N ASN A 231 -3.17 -8.60 3.35
CA ASN A 231 -3.71 -9.42 4.44
C ASN A 231 -2.65 -10.17 5.27
N ARG A 232 -1.35 -10.03 4.98
CA ARG A 232 -0.31 -10.73 5.74
C ARG A 232 0.19 -9.90 6.92
N SER A 233 0.50 -10.58 8.03
CA SER A 233 1.17 -10.00 9.21
C SER A 233 0.39 -8.85 9.84
N GLY A 234 -0.92 -8.91 9.89
CA GLY A 234 -1.75 -7.84 10.43
C GLY A 234 -1.64 -6.52 9.66
N ARG A 235 -1.24 -6.58 8.40
CA ARG A 235 -0.95 -5.39 7.63
C ARG A 235 -2.21 -4.64 7.23
N ILE A 236 -1.99 -3.43 7.06
CA ILE A 236 -2.76 -2.28 6.57
C ILE A 236 -4.25 -2.53 6.36
N ALA A 237 -4.67 -3.34 5.38
CA ALA A 237 -6.10 -3.54 5.10
C ALA A 237 -6.81 -4.31 6.21
N LEU A 238 -6.19 -5.35 6.77
CA LEU A 238 -6.77 -6.08 7.89
C LEU A 238 -6.94 -5.20 9.12
N SER A 239 -5.90 -4.47 9.52
CA SER A 239 -5.97 -3.56 10.67
C SER A 239 -7.04 -2.48 10.47
N TYR A 240 -7.20 -1.98 9.25
CA TYR A 240 -8.22 -1.01 8.88
C TYR A 240 -9.63 -1.57 9.09
N GLU A 241 -9.88 -2.77 8.60
CA GLU A 241 -11.17 -3.46 8.71
C GLU A 241 -11.43 -4.03 10.11
N GLY A 242 -10.47 -3.94 11.02
CA GLY A 242 -10.59 -4.52 12.37
C GLY A 242 -10.30 -6.01 12.38
N LEU A 243 -9.39 -6.45 11.54
CA LEU A 243 -8.92 -7.82 11.47
C LEU A 243 -7.41 -7.90 11.74
N TYR A 244 -6.98 -9.07 12.18
CA TYR A 244 -5.59 -9.40 12.43
C TYR A 244 -5.30 -10.83 12.03
N ASP A 245 -4.20 -11.06 11.32
CA ASP A 245 -3.77 -12.39 10.90
C ASP A 245 -3.40 -13.25 12.11
N GLY A 246 -4.17 -14.30 12.33
CA GLY A 246 -4.02 -15.22 13.46
C GLY A 246 -2.99 -16.32 13.25
N ASN A 247 -2.24 -16.28 12.16
CA ASN A 247 -1.18 -17.25 11.84
C ASN A 247 -1.63 -18.72 11.95
N ASN A 248 -2.83 -19.02 11.43
CA ASN A 248 -3.49 -20.36 11.52
C ASN A 248 -3.62 -20.94 12.95
N SER A 249 -3.19 -20.22 13.99
CA SER A 249 -3.49 -20.58 15.37
C SER A 249 -4.96 -20.29 15.63
N MET A 250 -5.66 -21.23 16.24
CA MET A 250 -7.00 -20.95 16.77
C MET A 250 -6.84 -19.99 17.94
N VAL A 251 -6.99 -18.70 17.68
CA VAL A 251 -7.03 -17.71 18.73
C VAL A 251 -8.42 -17.78 19.37
N PRO A 252 -8.51 -18.00 20.69
CA PRO A 252 -9.80 -17.99 21.37
C PRO A 252 -10.51 -16.67 21.12
N THR A 253 -11.78 -16.73 20.75
CA THR A 253 -12.64 -15.56 20.67
C THR A 253 -12.68 -14.87 22.04
N LYS A 254 -12.21 -13.64 22.13
CA LYS A 254 -12.46 -12.81 23.30
C LYS A 254 -13.95 -12.51 23.37
N ASN A 255 -14.52 -12.57 24.58
CA ASN A 255 -15.95 -12.33 24.84
C ASN A 255 -16.49 -11.14 24.03
N GLY A 256 -17.50 -11.41 23.19
CA GLY A 256 -18.24 -10.42 22.43
C GLY A 256 -17.69 -10.10 21.01
N LEU A 257 -16.59 -10.70 20.58
CA LEU A 257 -16.13 -10.57 19.18
C LEU A 257 -16.59 -11.77 18.34
N PRO A 258 -16.89 -11.55 17.05
CA PRO A 258 -17.21 -12.63 16.11
C PRO A 258 -16.07 -13.67 16.04
N GLY A 259 -16.40 -14.89 15.62
CA GLY A 259 -15.42 -15.96 15.39
C GLY A 259 -14.39 -15.61 14.31
N PRO A 260 -13.35 -16.44 14.14
CA PRO A 260 -12.30 -16.22 13.15
C PRO A 260 -12.88 -16.17 11.73
N VAL A 261 -12.30 -15.31 10.90
CA VAL A 261 -12.63 -15.15 9.47
C VAL A 261 -11.55 -15.82 8.64
N MET A 262 -11.96 -16.64 7.67
CA MET A 262 -11.02 -17.22 6.71
C MET A 262 -10.57 -16.14 5.72
N LEU A 263 -9.27 -15.94 5.60
CA LEU A 263 -8.65 -15.11 4.58
C LEU A 263 -8.24 -15.95 3.37
N SER A 264 -8.01 -15.30 2.26
CA SER A 264 -7.42 -15.94 1.08
C SER A 264 -6.09 -16.64 1.43
N GLY A 265 -5.84 -17.79 0.82
CA GLY A 265 -4.63 -18.58 1.04
C GLY A 265 -4.65 -19.40 2.35
N SER A 266 -5.82 -19.81 2.82
CA SER A 266 -6.02 -20.66 4.00
C SER A 266 -5.53 -20.03 5.32
N ARG A 267 -5.56 -18.71 5.42
CA ARG A 267 -5.18 -17.97 6.63
C ARG A 267 -6.41 -17.53 7.40
N ASN A 268 -6.35 -17.63 8.70
CA ASN A 268 -7.39 -17.18 9.61
C ASN A 268 -7.08 -15.78 10.13
N ALA A 269 -8.09 -14.92 10.16
CA ALA A 269 -8.03 -13.64 10.84
C ALA A 269 -8.92 -13.64 12.08
N VAL A 270 -8.49 -12.92 13.09
CA VAL A 270 -9.27 -12.63 14.30
C VAL A 270 -9.73 -11.19 14.31
N HIS A 271 -10.85 -10.92 14.97
CA HIS A 271 -11.39 -9.57 15.07
C HIS A 271 -10.65 -8.76 16.13
N ILE A 272 -10.32 -7.52 15.75
CA ILE A 272 -9.84 -6.45 16.62
C ILE A 272 -10.73 -5.21 16.42
N THR A 273 -10.50 -4.17 17.18
CA THR A 273 -11.24 -2.91 16.96
C THR A 273 -10.83 -2.26 15.63
N PRO A 274 -11.76 -2.00 14.71
CA PRO A 274 -11.45 -1.41 13.42
C PRO A 274 -10.96 0.04 13.53
N ASP A 275 -10.32 0.55 12.49
CA ASP A 275 -9.99 1.97 12.33
C ASP A 275 -11.26 2.83 12.45
N VAL A 276 -11.13 4.04 12.99
CA VAL A 276 -12.29 4.94 13.17
C VAL A 276 -12.96 5.31 11.85
N HIS A 277 -12.21 5.37 10.75
CA HIS A 277 -12.73 5.67 9.42
C HIS A 277 -13.48 4.46 8.82
N ALA A 278 -12.93 3.24 8.99
CA ALA A 278 -13.61 2.01 8.62
C ALA A 278 -14.91 1.82 9.42
N ALA A 279 -14.87 2.05 10.73
CA ALA A 279 -16.05 2.01 11.59
C ALA A 279 -17.12 3.05 11.20
N ALA A 280 -16.73 4.16 10.58
CA ALA A 280 -17.65 5.15 10.01
C ALA A 280 -18.23 4.71 8.65
N GLY A 281 -17.67 3.68 8.02
CA GLY A 281 -18.06 3.15 6.72
C GLY A 281 -17.31 3.78 5.53
N MET A 282 -16.09 4.26 5.73
CA MET A 282 -15.21 4.70 4.64
C MET A 282 -14.46 3.51 4.04
N ASP A 283 -14.40 3.48 2.72
CA ASP A 283 -13.61 2.51 1.96
C ASP A 283 -12.14 2.97 1.81
N CYS A 284 -11.24 2.02 1.53
CA CYS A 284 -9.82 2.31 1.25
C CYS A 284 -9.65 3.40 0.18
N ILE A 285 -10.43 3.29 -0.88
CA ILE A 285 -10.41 4.23 -2.01
C ILE A 285 -10.96 5.62 -1.66
N ASP A 286 -11.68 5.80 -0.55
CA ASP A 286 -12.18 7.12 -0.15
C ASP A 286 -11.04 8.03 0.31
N CYS A 287 -9.97 7.43 0.84
CA CYS A 287 -8.72 8.13 1.16
C CYS A 287 -7.73 8.05 0.00
N HIS A 288 -7.45 6.81 -0.50
CA HIS A 288 -6.46 6.60 -1.54
C HIS A 288 -6.93 7.10 -2.90
N THR A 289 -6.07 7.91 -3.54
CA THR A 289 -6.33 8.43 -4.89
C THR A 289 -6.03 7.39 -5.97
N SER A 290 -6.50 7.61 -7.17
CA SER A 290 -6.14 6.78 -8.32
C SER A 290 -4.63 6.77 -8.57
N ARG A 291 -3.93 7.82 -8.16
CA ARG A 291 -2.47 7.94 -8.31
C ARG A 291 -1.71 7.15 -7.25
N ASP A 292 -2.23 7.04 -6.05
CA ASP A 292 -1.68 6.13 -5.05
C ASP A 292 -1.77 4.68 -5.50
N ILE A 293 -2.92 4.30 -6.07
CA ILE A 293 -3.24 2.90 -6.40
C ILE A 293 -2.65 2.50 -7.77
N MET A 294 -2.91 3.28 -8.82
CA MET A 294 -2.44 2.97 -10.18
C MET A 294 -1.10 3.63 -10.53
N GLY A 295 -0.52 4.42 -9.61
CA GLY A 295 0.71 5.17 -9.86
C GLY A 295 0.48 6.54 -10.48
N ASP A 296 1.51 7.35 -10.50
CA ASP A 296 1.56 8.68 -11.08
C ASP A 296 2.49 8.78 -12.31
N GLY A 297 3.01 7.64 -12.74
CA GLY A 297 3.94 7.53 -13.86
C GLY A 297 5.42 7.50 -13.46
N TYR A 298 5.71 7.66 -12.17
CA TYR A 298 7.07 7.59 -11.63
C TYR A 298 7.29 6.34 -10.80
N ALA A 299 8.51 5.83 -10.81
CA ALA A 299 8.95 4.73 -9.97
C ALA A 299 9.44 5.24 -8.61
N TYR A 300 9.09 4.50 -7.58
CA TYR A 300 9.46 4.78 -6.19
C TYR A 300 10.11 3.57 -5.54
N GLU A 301 10.96 3.80 -4.56
CA GLU A 301 11.60 2.72 -3.81
C GLU A 301 10.68 2.07 -2.77
N ASN A 302 9.64 2.78 -2.34
CA ASN A 302 8.67 2.26 -1.35
C ASN A 302 7.36 3.06 -1.41
N MET A 303 6.29 2.47 -0.88
CA MET A 303 4.95 3.05 -0.89
C MET A 303 4.85 4.39 -0.15
N TYR A 304 5.66 4.62 0.87
CA TYR A 304 5.68 5.88 1.59
C TYR A 304 6.03 7.07 0.69
N LEU A 305 6.92 6.86 -0.27
CA LEU A 305 7.28 7.89 -1.26
C LEU A 305 6.25 7.99 -2.39
N GLN A 306 5.60 6.89 -2.75
CA GLN A 306 4.57 6.87 -3.78
C GLN A 306 3.26 7.51 -3.29
N THR A 307 2.80 7.21 -2.09
CA THR A 307 1.56 7.71 -1.52
C THR A 307 1.54 9.23 -1.42
N GLU A 308 0.47 9.85 -1.90
CA GLU A 308 0.31 11.30 -1.91
C GLU A 308 -0.63 11.83 -0.82
N ILE A 309 -1.42 10.95 -0.20
CA ILE A 309 -2.38 11.32 0.83
C ILE A 309 -1.72 11.42 2.20
N SER A 310 -2.26 12.28 3.06
CA SER A 310 -1.89 12.39 4.46
C SER A 310 -3.08 12.72 5.35
N CYS A 311 -2.98 12.40 6.63
CA CYS A 311 -4.02 12.76 7.62
C CYS A 311 -4.26 14.28 7.64
N GLN A 312 -3.18 15.07 7.51
CA GLN A 312 -3.24 16.52 7.54
C GLN A 312 -4.00 17.12 6.35
N ASP A 313 -4.13 16.42 5.25
CA ASP A 313 -4.87 16.93 4.08
C ASP A 313 -6.35 17.18 4.45
N CYS A 314 -6.95 16.31 5.26
CA CYS A 314 -8.34 16.45 5.71
C CYS A 314 -8.47 17.09 7.10
N HIS A 315 -7.54 16.78 8.01
CA HIS A 315 -7.64 17.20 9.41
C HIS A 315 -6.85 18.47 9.73
N GLY A 316 -5.92 18.87 8.87
CA GLY A 316 -4.97 19.91 9.21
C GLY A 316 -3.90 19.43 10.20
N GLY A 317 -3.30 20.35 10.92
CA GLY A 317 -2.23 20.13 11.88
C GLY A 317 -1.71 21.48 12.33
N ALA A 318 -0.40 21.73 12.24
CA ALA A 318 0.16 23.06 12.45
C ALA A 318 -0.38 24.10 11.46
N LYS A 319 -0.83 23.64 10.28
CA LYS A 319 -1.49 24.46 9.25
C LYS A 319 -2.85 23.88 8.92
N PRO A 320 -3.83 24.71 8.50
CA PRO A 320 -5.11 24.22 8.04
C PRO A 320 -5.00 23.38 6.77
N PRO A 321 -6.01 22.54 6.48
CA PRO A 321 -6.11 21.85 5.20
C PRO A 321 -6.01 22.82 4.03
N ARG A 322 -5.31 22.40 2.97
CA ARG A 322 -5.16 23.21 1.76
C ARG A 322 -6.22 22.82 0.76
N TYR A 323 -6.75 23.81 0.06
CA TYR A 323 -7.70 23.58 -1.02
C TYR A 323 -7.41 24.49 -2.21
N ARG A 324 -7.90 24.11 -3.38
CA ARG A 324 -7.97 24.95 -4.58
C ARG A 324 -9.34 24.84 -5.22
N GLU A 325 -9.79 25.90 -5.84
CA GLU A 325 -11.01 25.91 -6.62
C GLU A 325 -10.77 25.26 -7.99
N ILE A 326 -11.71 24.42 -8.43
CA ILE A 326 -11.68 23.84 -9.77
C ILE A 326 -12.26 24.86 -10.73
N THR A 327 -11.45 25.35 -11.66
CA THR A 327 -11.84 26.36 -12.64
C THR A 327 -12.01 25.80 -14.05
N ARG A 328 -11.51 24.60 -14.33
CA ARG A 328 -11.49 24.00 -15.66
C ARG A 328 -12.38 22.77 -15.71
N GLU A 329 -13.21 22.65 -16.75
CA GLU A 329 -14.08 21.48 -16.97
C GLU A 329 -13.31 20.19 -17.23
N ASN A 330 -12.08 20.26 -17.73
CA ASN A 330 -11.23 19.10 -17.97
C ASN A 330 -10.29 18.75 -16.81
N ASP A 331 -10.51 19.31 -15.61
CA ASP A 331 -9.73 18.93 -14.41
C ASP A 331 -9.85 17.44 -14.13
N GLU A 332 -8.73 16.83 -13.71
CA GLU A 332 -8.66 15.38 -13.44
C GLU A 332 -9.64 14.96 -12.34
N ALA A 333 -9.80 15.78 -11.30
CA ALA A 333 -10.72 15.49 -10.21
C ALA A 333 -12.18 15.41 -10.70
N LEU A 334 -12.58 16.28 -11.67
CA LEU A 334 -13.90 16.21 -12.27
C LEU A 334 -14.07 14.94 -13.12
N ARG A 335 -13.06 14.57 -13.91
CA ARG A 335 -13.11 13.36 -14.75
C ARG A 335 -13.24 12.10 -13.90
N GLU A 336 -12.49 12.01 -12.80
CA GLU A 336 -12.57 10.88 -11.88
C GLU A 336 -13.95 10.79 -11.21
N SER A 337 -14.48 11.93 -10.76
CA SER A 337 -15.76 11.99 -10.07
C SER A 337 -16.97 11.62 -10.91
N LYS A 338 -16.84 11.55 -12.25
CA LYS A 338 -17.93 11.08 -13.14
C LYS A 338 -18.47 9.69 -12.78
N SER A 339 -17.65 8.88 -12.11
CA SER A 339 -18.03 7.54 -11.66
C SER A 339 -18.68 7.51 -10.28
N TYR A 340 -18.70 8.63 -9.57
CA TYR A 340 -19.22 8.69 -8.21
C TYR A 340 -20.71 9.00 -8.21
N LYS A 341 -21.40 8.61 -7.13
CA LYS A 341 -22.83 8.94 -6.97
C LYS A 341 -23.09 10.45 -6.90
N MET A 342 -22.11 11.24 -6.45
CA MET A 342 -22.14 12.69 -6.51
C MET A 342 -20.94 13.16 -7.34
N GLN A 343 -21.22 13.88 -8.42
CA GLN A 343 -20.18 14.43 -9.27
C GLN A 343 -19.67 15.78 -8.75
N MET A 344 -18.38 16.00 -8.84
CA MET A 344 -17.77 17.30 -8.57
C MET A 344 -18.06 18.25 -9.74
N ARG A 345 -18.04 19.56 -9.48
CA ARG A 345 -18.38 20.62 -10.45
C ARG A 345 -17.34 21.73 -10.41
N PRO A 346 -17.15 22.49 -11.50
CA PRO A 346 -16.40 23.75 -11.47
C PRO A 346 -16.94 24.67 -10.37
N GLY A 347 -16.07 25.46 -9.74
CA GLY A 347 -16.37 26.31 -8.60
C GLY A 347 -16.24 25.61 -7.24
N MET A 348 -16.14 24.27 -7.18
CA MET A 348 -15.92 23.58 -5.92
C MET A 348 -14.47 23.74 -5.43
N LYS A 349 -14.31 23.93 -4.11
CA LYS A 349 -13.01 24.00 -3.43
C LYS A 349 -12.58 22.59 -3.01
N MET A 350 -11.78 21.94 -3.86
CA MET A 350 -11.27 20.60 -3.60
C MET A 350 -10.01 20.65 -2.74
N LEU A 351 -9.88 19.74 -1.78
CA LEU A 351 -8.66 19.63 -0.99
C LEU A 351 -7.50 19.18 -1.86
N VAL A 352 -6.29 19.49 -1.39
CA VAL A 352 -5.04 19.27 -2.13
C VAL A 352 -4.15 18.33 -1.35
N THR A 353 -3.70 17.25 -1.99
CA THR A 353 -2.77 16.27 -1.43
C THR A 353 -1.41 16.90 -1.09
N ALA A 354 -0.58 16.17 -0.35
CA ALA A 354 0.79 16.58 -0.04
C ALA A 354 1.63 16.87 -1.32
N LYS A 355 1.33 16.19 -2.43
CA LYS A 355 1.98 16.41 -3.74
C LYS A 355 1.34 17.53 -4.59
N GLY A 356 0.40 18.29 -4.03
CA GLY A 356 -0.19 19.46 -4.69
C GLY A 356 -1.30 19.16 -5.70
N ARG A 357 -1.85 17.95 -5.68
CA ARG A 357 -2.94 17.53 -6.60
C ARG A 357 -4.29 17.58 -5.88
N SER A 358 -5.35 17.92 -6.60
CA SER A 358 -6.70 17.90 -6.02
C SER A 358 -7.18 16.48 -5.79
N TYR A 359 -7.81 16.26 -4.65
CA TYR A 359 -8.67 15.11 -4.45
C TYR A 359 -9.85 15.15 -5.42
N SER A 360 -10.37 14.01 -5.79
CA SER A 360 -11.57 13.90 -6.63
C SER A 360 -12.87 13.76 -5.82
N ASN A 361 -12.75 13.60 -4.50
CA ASN A 361 -13.87 13.32 -3.58
C ASN A 361 -13.80 14.06 -2.25
N VAL A 362 -12.78 14.89 -2.02
CA VAL A 362 -12.63 15.64 -0.76
C VAL A 362 -12.71 17.13 -1.06
N PHE A 363 -13.65 17.80 -0.42
CA PHE A 363 -13.94 19.21 -0.70
C PHE A 363 -14.27 20.03 0.55
N TYR A 364 -14.06 21.31 0.46
CA TYR A 364 -14.38 22.29 1.50
C TYR A 364 -15.65 23.05 1.13
N ARG A 365 -16.61 23.11 2.02
CA ARG A 365 -17.86 23.84 1.86
C ARG A 365 -18.35 24.36 3.22
N ASP A 366 -18.73 25.63 3.30
CA ASP A 366 -19.33 26.26 4.47
C ASP A 366 -18.55 26.03 5.78
N GLY A 367 -17.23 26.19 5.73
CA GLY A 367 -16.38 26.00 6.90
C GLY A 367 -16.07 24.53 7.25
N VAL A 368 -16.58 23.58 6.48
CA VAL A 368 -16.47 22.13 6.77
C VAL A 368 -15.74 21.40 5.64
N VAL A 369 -14.85 20.49 6.01
CA VAL A 369 -14.24 19.52 5.11
C VAL A 369 -15.16 18.30 5.01
N TYR A 370 -15.54 17.95 3.78
CA TYR A 370 -16.33 16.78 3.46
C TYR A 370 -15.51 15.77 2.66
N VAL A 371 -15.65 14.50 3.00
CA VAL A 371 -15.17 13.37 2.21
C VAL A 371 -16.39 12.66 1.64
N LEU A 372 -16.47 12.56 0.32
CA LEU A 372 -17.48 11.76 -0.36
C LEU A 372 -17.00 10.32 -0.45
N GLY A 373 -17.76 9.37 0.07
CA GLY A 373 -17.56 7.96 -0.18
C GLY A 373 -17.79 7.65 -1.66
N LYS A 374 -16.73 7.27 -2.38
CA LYS A 374 -16.74 7.13 -3.84
C LYS A 374 -17.77 6.10 -4.31
N ARG A 375 -17.87 4.97 -3.58
CA ARG A 375 -18.85 3.90 -3.86
C ARG A 375 -20.20 4.17 -3.18
N SER A 376 -20.16 4.52 -1.91
CA SER A 376 -21.37 4.65 -1.09
C SER A 376 -22.18 5.90 -1.41
N GLY A 377 -21.53 6.99 -1.84
CA GLY A 377 -22.14 8.32 -1.98
C GLY A 377 -22.39 9.02 -0.64
N LYS A 378 -22.02 8.41 0.48
CA LYS A 378 -22.15 8.99 1.81
C LYS A 378 -21.19 10.15 2.00
N LEU A 379 -21.66 11.22 2.64
CA LEU A 379 -20.82 12.35 3.01
C LEU A 379 -20.34 12.21 4.46
N PHE A 380 -19.03 12.19 4.63
CA PHE A 380 -18.37 12.21 5.93
C PHE A 380 -17.84 13.61 6.22
N LYS A 381 -18.05 14.08 7.45
CA LYS A 381 -17.49 15.35 7.91
C LYS A 381 -16.16 15.10 8.58
N SER A 382 -15.10 15.75 8.12
CA SER A 382 -13.79 15.70 8.77
C SER A 382 -13.71 16.71 9.91
N LYS A 383 -13.15 16.28 11.04
CA LYS A 383 -12.84 17.18 12.16
C LYS A 383 -11.51 17.87 11.86
N VAL A 384 -11.53 19.18 11.65
CA VAL A 384 -10.30 19.98 11.54
C VAL A 384 -9.75 20.24 12.96
N ILE A 385 -8.46 19.97 13.14
CA ILE A 385 -7.76 20.01 14.43
C ILE A 385 -6.75 21.17 14.53
N THR A 386 -6.63 21.98 13.50
CA THR A 386 -5.68 23.11 13.45
C THR A 386 -5.89 24.03 14.63
N GLY A 387 -4.79 24.34 15.32
CA GLY A 387 -4.80 25.25 16.48
C GLY A 387 -5.28 24.64 17.79
N THR A 388 -5.65 23.34 17.81
CA THR A 388 -6.01 22.69 19.09
C THR A 388 -4.75 22.50 19.95
N PRO A 389 -4.89 22.58 21.28
CA PRO A 389 -3.77 22.52 22.21
C PRO A 389 -2.83 21.32 21.98
N GLU A 390 -3.40 20.15 21.77
CA GLU A 390 -2.68 18.89 21.62
C GLU A 390 -1.78 18.88 20.36
N HIS A 391 -2.18 19.63 19.32
CA HIS A 391 -1.48 19.68 18.03
C HIS A 391 -0.57 20.92 17.86
N THR A 392 -0.44 21.73 18.92
CA THR A 392 0.43 22.92 18.93
C THR A 392 1.53 22.84 19.99
N ILE A 393 1.75 21.67 20.58
CA ILE A 393 2.84 21.41 21.53
C ILE A 393 4.17 21.52 20.79
N VAL A 394 5.08 22.36 21.31
CA VAL A 394 6.41 22.56 20.73
C VAL A 394 7.20 21.24 20.74
N GLY A 395 7.81 20.90 19.61
CA GLY A 395 8.55 19.64 19.43
C GLY A 395 7.70 18.47 18.92
N HIS A 396 6.37 18.57 18.96
CA HIS A 396 5.46 17.56 18.37
C HIS A 396 5.14 17.82 16.89
N ASP A 397 5.48 18.97 16.36
CA ASP A 397 5.38 19.30 14.93
C ASP A 397 6.15 18.33 14.01
N ARG A 398 7.15 17.64 14.55
CA ARG A 398 7.95 16.61 13.88
C ARG A 398 7.36 15.19 13.99
N MET A 399 6.21 15.01 14.60
CA MET A 399 5.57 13.70 14.72
C MET A 399 4.62 13.44 13.56
N GLU A 400 4.56 12.18 13.14
CA GLU A 400 3.47 11.71 12.28
C GLU A 400 2.22 11.47 13.13
N CYS A 401 1.04 11.69 12.58
CA CYS A 401 -0.21 11.57 13.32
C CYS A 401 -0.41 10.18 13.92
N TYR A 402 -0.06 9.15 13.17
CA TYR A 402 -0.18 7.76 13.61
C TYR A 402 0.84 7.36 14.70
N ALA A 403 1.87 8.16 14.96
CA ALA A 403 2.75 7.95 16.10
C ALA A 403 2.00 8.12 17.45
N CYS A 404 0.94 8.93 17.46
CA CYS A 404 0.08 9.12 18.63
C CYS A 404 -1.28 8.43 18.49
N HIS A 405 -1.83 8.35 17.25
CA HIS A 405 -3.20 7.90 17.02
C HIS A 405 -3.32 6.41 16.68
N SER A 406 -2.23 5.68 16.48
CA SER A 406 -2.30 4.22 16.35
C SER A 406 -2.77 3.59 17.66
N ARG A 407 -3.71 2.64 17.59
CA ARG A 407 -4.08 1.82 18.76
C ARG A 407 -3.03 0.78 19.07
N THR A 408 -2.55 0.13 18.04
CA THR A 408 -1.52 -0.90 18.10
C THR A 408 -0.71 -0.85 16.82
N VAL A 409 0.47 -1.46 16.84
CA VAL A 409 1.31 -1.64 15.65
C VAL A 409 1.61 -3.12 15.47
N ALA A 410 1.40 -3.61 14.25
CA ALA A 410 1.71 -5.00 13.91
C ALA A 410 3.21 -5.24 14.09
N GLN A 411 3.54 -6.33 14.75
CA GLN A 411 4.91 -6.77 15.00
C GLN A 411 5.06 -8.18 14.47
N CYS A 412 6.05 -8.37 13.59
CA CYS A 412 6.39 -9.66 13.03
C CYS A 412 7.75 -10.08 13.59
N TYR A 413 7.76 -11.14 14.39
CA TYR A 413 8.96 -11.65 15.02
C TYR A 413 9.35 -12.99 14.43
N GLY A 414 10.66 -13.17 14.15
CA GLY A 414 11.24 -14.47 13.93
C GLY A 414 10.61 -15.26 12.78
N CYS A 415 10.66 -14.72 11.57
CA CYS A 415 10.33 -15.47 10.36
C CYS A 415 11.35 -16.58 10.12
N HIS A 416 11.01 -17.83 10.41
CA HIS A 416 11.81 -18.99 10.05
C HIS A 416 11.46 -19.40 8.62
N THR A 417 12.32 -19.02 7.68
CA THR A 417 12.12 -19.29 6.25
C THR A 417 13.03 -20.42 5.80
N LYS A 418 12.44 -21.54 5.39
CA LYS A 418 13.15 -22.70 4.87
C LYS A 418 13.06 -22.71 3.34
N TYR A 419 14.21 -22.83 2.67
CA TYR A 419 14.30 -23.13 1.24
C TYR A 419 14.77 -24.56 1.06
N ASP A 420 13.94 -25.40 0.44
CA ASP A 420 14.18 -26.81 0.23
C ASP A 420 14.39 -27.10 -1.24
N LYS A 421 15.64 -27.36 -1.63
CA LYS A 421 16.03 -27.63 -3.02
C LYS A 421 15.64 -29.02 -3.50
N SER A 422 15.29 -29.94 -2.58
CA SER A 422 14.82 -31.29 -2.93
C SER A 422 13.36 -31.31 -3.40
N SER A 423 12.64 -30.23 -3.20
CA SER A 423 11.22 -30.07 -3.56
C SER A 423 11.06 -29.11 -4.73
N THR A 424 9.89 -29.08 -5.38
CA THR A 424 9.52 -28.07 -6.37
C THR A 424 8.59 -27.03 -5.80
N GLY A 425 8.64 -25.81 -6.34
CA GLY A 425 7.75 -24.71 -6.01
C GLY A 425 7.35 -23.94 -7.26
N PHE A 426 6.14 -23.40 -7.23
CA PHE A 426 5.62 -22.64 -8.36
C PHE A 426 6.30 -21.27 -8.47
N ASP A 427 6.89 -20.97 -9.62
CA ASP A 427 7.45 -19.66 -9.97
C ASP A 427 6.36 -18.81 -10.63
N PHE A 428 5.80 -17.89 -9.89
CA PHE A 428 4.68 -17.04 -10.34
C PHE A 428 5.05 -16.06 -11.45
N ILE A 429 6.33 -15.77 -11.62
CA ILE A 429 6.80 -14.91 -12.74
C ILE A 429 6.95 -15.71 -14.03
N LYS A 430 7.44 -16.94 -13.92
CA LYS A 430 7.60 -17.87 -15.05
C LYS A 430 6.32 -18.61 -15.40
N GLY A 431 5.39 -18.75 -14.45
CA GLY A 431 4.16 -19.48 -14.63
C GLY A 431 4.31 -21.02 -14.64
N VAL A 432 5.38 -21.55 -14.04
CA VAL A 432 5.68 -22.99 -14.04
C VAL A 432 6.30 -23.44 -12.72
N GLU A 433 6.18 -24.74 -12.43
CA GLU A 433 6.93 -25.37 -11.34
C GLU A 433 8.44 -25.40 -11.64
N THR A 434 9.25 -25.05 -10.67
CA THR A 434 10.71 -25.07 -10.76
C THR A 434 11.33 -25.67 -9.49
N PRO A 435 12.57 -26.20 -9.54
CA PRO A 435 13.23 -26.74 -8.36
C PRO A 435 13.34 -25.72 -7.22
N GLY A 436 13.15 -26.19 -6.00
CA GLY A 436 13.21 -25.39 -4.77
C GLY A 436 11.86 -24.87 -4.31
N ARG A 437 11.52 -25.12 -3.04
CA ARG A 437 10.27 -24.69 -2.40
C ARG A 437 10.56 -23.91 -1.13
N PHE A 438 9.81 -22.81 -0.94
CA PHE A 438 9.83 -22.06 0.30
C PHE A 438 8.71 -22.48 1.24
N SER A 439 9.04 -22.54 2.52
CA SER A 439 8.05 -22.58 3.61
C SER A 439 8.46 -21.58 4.68
N GLU A 440 7.48 -21.03 5.39
CA GLU A 440 7.69 -20.00 6.39
C GLU A 440 6.87 -20.31 7.64
N LYS A 441 7.51 -20.15 8.79
CA LYS A 441 6.85 -20.15 10.11
C LYS A 441 7.08 -18.78 10.73
N GLU A 442 6.02 -18.14 11.14
CA GLU A 442 6.00 -16.74 11.54
C GLU A 442 5.30 -16.57 12.89
N ASP A 443 5.74 -15.59 13.68
CA ASP A 443 5.03 -15.15 14.89
C ASP A 443 4.61 -13.68 14.72
N TYR A 444 3.30 -13.42 14.67
CA TYR A 444 2.73 -12.09 14.53
C TYR A 444 2.07 -11.64 15.83
N ARG A 445 2.29 -10.39 16.18
CA ARG A 445 1.67 -9.78 17.36
C ARG A 445 1.21 -8.36 17.05
N MET A 446 0.15 -7.92 17.71
CA MET A 446 -0.25 -6.51 17.74
C MET A 446 0.20 -5.93 19.08
N LEU A 447 1.14 -5.00 19.04
CA LEU A 447 1.73 -4.42 20.26
C LEU A 447 1.20 -3.02 20.57
N TYR A 448 1.02 -2.82 21.85
CA TYR A 448 0.94 -1.55 22.54
C TYR A 448 1.62 -1.75 23.91
N PRO A 449 2.56 -0.93 24.31
CA PRO A 449 3.19 0.16 23.54
C PRO A 449 4.00 -0.33 22.32
N PHE A 450 4.22 0.54 21.34
CA PHE A 450 4.96 0.25 20.13
C PHE A 450 6.17 1.20 19.98
N PRO A 451 7.27 0.76 19.34
CA PRO A 451 8.47 1.58 19.22
C PRO A 451 8.31 2.72 18.21
N LEU A 452 8.96 3.85 18.51
CA LEU A 452 9.06 5.04 17.67
C LEU A 452 10.48 5.21 17.15
N ALA A 453 10.61 5.72 15.93
CA ALA A 453 11.89 6.11 15.33
C ALA A 453 11.69 7.24 14.31
N LEU A 454 12.76 7.76 13.75
CA LEU A 454 12.67 8.71 12.65
C LEU A 454 12.48 7.98 11.33
N ASN A 455 11.49 8.42 10.57
CA ASN A 455 11.24 7.97 9.21
C ASN A 455 12.10 8.70 8.18
N GLN A 456 11.94 8.37 6.91
CA GLN A 456 12.70 8.95 5.80
C GLN A 456 12.54 10.47 5.63
N ARG A 457 11.48 11.07 6.17
CA ARG A 457 11.25 12.53 6.20
C ARG A 457 11.83 13.20 7.46
N GLY A 458 12.57 12.46 8.30
CA GLY A 458 13.06 12.95 9.58
C GLY A 458 11.95 13.21 10.62
N ARG A 459 10.77 12.61 10.45
CA ARG A 459 9.64 12.72 11.38
C ARG A 459 9.58 11.50 12.28
N ILE A 460 9.15 11.68 13.51
CA ILE A 460 8.94 10.59 14.46
C ILE A 460 7.68 9.80 14.06
N SER A 461 7.84 8.52 13.87
CA SER A 461 6.77 7.61 13.44
C SER A 461 6.82 6.30 14.21
N SER A 462 5.70 5.59 14.26
CA SER A 462 5.72 4.20 14.67
C SER A 462 6.56 3.36 13.71
N VAL A 463 7.21 2.36 14.25
CA VAL A 463 7.99 1.40 13.47
C VAL A 463 7.58 -0.02 13.83
N THR A 464 7.69 -0.90 12.85
CA THR A 464 7.47 -2.33 13.03
C THR A 464 8.80 -3.06 12.87
N PRO A 465 9.05 -4.11 13.65
CA PRO A 465 10.08 -5.06 13.28
C PRO A 465 9.64 -5.67 11.94
N GLY A 466 10.39 -5.40 10.89
CA GLY A 466 10.17 -6.02 9.58
C GLY A 466 11.15 -7.17 9.42
N CYS A 467 10.67 -8.31 8.97
CA CYS A 467 11.48 -9.44 8.50
C CYS A 467 12.73 -9.75 9.35
N GLN A 468 12.53 -10.14 10.59
CA GLN A 468 13.57 -10.84 11.36
C GLN A 468 13.63 -12.27 10.80
N THR A 469 14.42 -12.47 9.74
CA THR A 469 14.40 -13.72 9.01
C THR A 469 15.54 -14.63 9.43
N PHE A 470 15.19 -15.83 9.86
CA PHE A 470 16.09 -16.95 10.12
C PHE A 470 16.04 -17.88 8.90
N ILE A 471 17.15 -18.00 8.19
CA ILE A 471 17.20 -18.66 6.88
C ILE A 471 17.76 -20.06 7.04
N THR A 472 16.99 -21.08 6.67
CA THR A 472 17.45 -22.46 6.57
C THR A 472 17.45 -22.89 5.11
N VAL A 473 18.56 -23.44 4.62
CA VAL A 473 18.68 -23.98 3.26
C VAL A 473 18.97 -25.45 3.33
N VAL A 474 18.09 -26.25 2.73
CA VAL A 474 18.25 -27.69 2.52
C VAL A 474 18.64 -27.90 1.07
N GLU A 475 19.79 -28.54 0.87
CA GLU A 475 20.31 -28.87 -0.47
C GLU A 475 19.53 -30.03 -1.11
N ALA A 476 19.71 -30.26 -2.41
CA ALA A 476 19.01 -31.30 -3.15
C ALA A 476 19.26 -32.73 -2.58
N ASN A 477 20.40 -32.95 -1.95
CA ASN A 477 20.76 -34.21 -1.28
C ASN A 477 20.25 -34.31 0.16
N GLY A 478 19.45 -33.32 0.62
CA GLY A 478 18.91 -33.29 2.00
C GLY A 478 19.85 -32.72 3.07
N THR A 479 21.08 -32.35 2.72
CA THR A 479 21.99 -31.70 3.68
C THR A 479 21.60 -30.25 3.94
N ILE A 480 21.86 -29.77 5.16
CA ILE A 480 21.57 -28.38 5.54
C ILE A 480 22.85 -27.54 5.33
N SER A 481 22.84 -26.63 4.37
CA SER A 481 23.98 -25.73 4.08
C SER A 481 23.91 -24.42 4.89
N LYS A 482 22.70 -23.99 5.27
CA LYS A 482 22.46 -22.89 6.21
C LYS A 482 21.41 -23.32 7.21
N ASN A 483 21.67 -23.09 8.51
CA ASN A 483 20.72 -23.38 9.56
C ASN A 483 20.46 -22.12 10.37
N GLU A 484 19.23 -21.62 10.32
CA GLU A 484 18.80 -20.43 11.06
C GLU A 484 19.74 -19.21 10.91
N TYR A 485 20.30 -19.06 9.71
CA TYR A 485 21.24 -18.00 9.40
C TYR A 485 20.54 -16.64 9.40
N VAL A 486 21.13 -15.67 10.08
CA VAL A 486 20.71 -14.26 10.06
C VAL A 486 21.77 -13.45 9.33
N ALA A 487 21.38 -12.82 8.21
CA ALA A 487 22.29 -11.96 7.47
C ALA A 487 22.72 -10.74 8.29
N ARG A 488 23.87 -10.17 7.95
CA ARG A 488 24.39 -8.94 8.58
C ARG A 488 24.35 -7.78 7.58
N TYR A 489 23.96 -6.62 8.07
CA TYR A 489 23.98 -5.37 7.31
C TYR A 489 24.71 -4.29 8.11
N LYS A 490 25.71 -3.65 7.49
CA LYS A 490 26.56 -2.65 8.15
C LYS A 490 27.13 -3.15 9.50
N GLY A 491 27.57 -4.43 9.52
CA GLY A 491 28.18 -5.05 10.71
C GLY A 491 27.20 -5.47 11.82
N ARG A 492 25.88 -5.25 11.66
CA ARG A 492 24.85 -5.60 12.64
C ARG A 492 24.01 -6.77 12.15
N GLN A 493 23.49 -7.57 13.04
CA GLN A 493 22.47 -8.55 12.68
C GLN A 493 21.28 -7.84 12.10
N GLN A 494 20.75 -8.39 11.02
CA GLN A 494 19.60 -7.80 10.34
C GLN A 494 18.29 -8.12 11.07
N LEU A 495 18.14 -7.44 12.19
CA LEU A 495 16.83 -7.30 12.81
C LEU A 495 16.25 -5.98 12.30
N ARG A 496 15.32 -6.08 11.39
CA ARG A 496 14.88 -4.94 10.63
C ARG A 496 13.74 -4.23 11.30
N PHE A 497 13.85 -2.92 11.36
CA PHE A 497 12.74 -2.04 11.67
C PHE A 497 12.45 -1.14 10.46
N ALA A 498 11.19 -0.90 10.19
CA ALA A 498 10.74 0.02 9.15
C ALA A 498 9.60 0.89 9.68
N PRO A 499 9.53 2.16 9.28
CA PRO A 499 8.36 2.98 9.54
C PRO A 499 7.10 2.29 9.04
N PHE A 500 6.04 2.35 9.84
CA PHE A 500 4.81 1.62 9.61
C PHE A 500 3.58 2.50 9.85
N TYR A 501 2.66 2.48 8.91
CA TYR A 501 1.35 3.11 9.03
C TYR A 501 0.35 2.07 9.46
N SER A 502 -0.12 2.15 10.70
CA SER A 502 -0.89 1.08 11.33
C SER A 502 -2.28 0.86 10.73
N HIS A 503 -2.89 1.88 10.14
CA HIS A 503 -4.28 1.88 9.65
C HIS A 503 -5.28 1.34 10.68
N ASN A 504 -5.04 1.62 11.96
CA ASN A 504 -5.95 1.30 13.07
C ASN A 504 -6.09 2.49 14.03
N THR A 505 -6.35 3.65 13.44
CA THR A 505 -6.49 4.93 14.14
C THR A 505 -7.56 4.85 15.24
N GLY A 506 -7.18 5.28 16.44
CA GLY A 506 -8.07 5.40 17.60
C GLY A 506 -8.63 6.81 17.78
N LYS A 507 -9.76 6.92 18.49
CA LYS A 507 -10.28 8.22 18.94
C LYS A 507 -9.39 8.86 20.00
N LYS A 508 -8.71 8.03 20.82
CA LYS A 508 -7.74 8.48 21.83
C LYS A 508 -6.35 8.43 21.23
N ALA A 509 -5.55 9.44 21.54
CA ALA A 509 -4.12 9.43 21.28
C ALA A 509 -3.38 8.80 22.46
N VAL A 510 -2.12 8.42 22.22
CA VAL A 510 -1.18 8.02 23.27
C VAL A 510 -1.01 9.19 24.25
N GLY A 511 -1.11 8.91 25.54
CA GLY A 511 -0.98 9.91 26.60
C GLY A 511 0.46 10.41 26.78
N CYS A 512 0.60 11.60 27.36
CA CYS A 512 1.93 12.20 27.60
C CYS A 512 2.82 11.24 28.43
N GLY A 513 2.34 10.79 29.59
CA GLY A 513 3.10 9.88 30.47
C GLY A 513 3.36 8.51 29.85
N GLU A 514 2.46 8.01 29.01
CA GLU A 514 2.66 6.74 28.31
C GLU A 514 3.84 6.83 27.34
N CYS A 515 3.96 7.91 26.56
CA CYS A 515 5.04 8.07 25.60
C CYS A 515 6.36 8.50 26.29
N HIS A 516 6.30 9.51 27.16
CA HIS A 516 7.49 10.11 27.78
C HIS A 516 8.04 9.29 28.95
N GLY A 517 7.22 8.45 29.58
CA GLY A 517 7.62 7.60 30.70
C GLY A 517 7.88 6.13 30.34
N ASN A 518 7.63 5.70 29.10
CA ASN A 518 7.73 4.29 28.75
C ASN A 518 8.88 4.03 27.74
N PRO A 519 9.91 3.27 28.16
CA PRO A 519 11.05 2.94 27.30
C PRO A 519 10.69 2.18 26.02
N ALA A 520 9.59 1.43 26.00
CA ALA A 520 9.16 0.70 24.82
C ALA A 520 8.83 1.63 23.64
N PHE A 521 8.17 2.78 23.89
CA PHE A 521 7.96 3.80 22.85
C PHE A 521 9.25 4.39 22.32
N LEU A 522 10.29 4.43 23.13
CA LEU A 522 11.60 4.95 22.71
C LEU A 522 12.42 3.95 21.89
N GLY A 523 11.96 2.70 21.77
CA GLY A 523 12.61 1.66 20.99
C GLY A 523 13.46 0.68 21.80
N PHE A 524 13.35 0.65 23.15
CA PHE A 524 14.05 -0.31 23.99
C PHE A 524 13.35 -1.69 24.10
N GLY A 525 12.08 -1.78 23.65
CA GLY A 525 11.31 -3.02 23.73
C GLY A 525 10.62 -3.24 25.07
N GLN A 526 9.88 -4.34 25.16
CA GLN A 526 9.12 -4.73 26.36
C GLN A 526 9.81 -5.80 27.21
N HIS A 527 10.66 -6.61 26.57
CA HIS A 527 11.42 -7.66 27.26
C HIS A 527 12.71 -7.09 27.84
N VAL A 528 12.69 -6.90 29.10
CA VAL A 528 13.63 -6.06 29.78
C VAL A 528 14.42 -6.89 30.82
N VAL A 529 15.73 -6.89 30.72
CA VAL A 529 16.65 -7.37 31.75
C VAL A 529 17.23 -6.14 32.46
N ALA A 530 17.50 -6.24 33.74
CA ALA A 530 17.97 -5.13 34.57
C ALA A 530 19.14 -4.36 33.92
N GLY A 531 18.96 -3.08 33.74
CA GLY A 531 19.93 -2.17 33.12
C GLY A 531 20.01 -0.86 33.90
N GLY A 532 20.67 0.12 33.33
CA GLY A 532 20.85 1.42 33.93
C GLY A 532 19.60 2.31 33.89
N SER A 533 19.73 3.54 34.33
CA SER A 533 18.70 4.56 34.25
C SER A 533 19.13 5.76 33.41
N ILE A 534 18.17 6.45 32.80
CA ILE A 534 18.36 7.75 32.18
C ILE A 534 17.32 8.70 32.78
N ASN A 535 17.79 9.78 33.40
CA ASN A 535 16.93 10.77 34.06
C ASN A 535 15.93 10.11 35.04
N GLY A 536 16.37 9.16 35.83
CA GLY A 536 15.53 8.45 36.80
C GLY A 536 14.58 7.41 36.22
N THR A 537 14.49 7.26 34.90
CA THR A 537 13.70 6.21 34.25
C THR A 537 14.55 4.95 34.08
N LEU A 538 14.11 3.86 34.69
CA LEU A 538 14.76 2.57 34.54
C LEU A 538 14.63 2.09 33.09
N ILE A 539 15.77 1.87 32.45
CA ILE A 539 15.88 1.27 31.12
C ILE A 539 16.58 -0.06 31.25
N CYS A 540 15.98 -1.04 30.71
CA CYS A 540 16.42 -2.40 30.85
C CYS A 540 17.05 -2.89 29.54
N GLU A 541 18.07 -3.74 29.61
CA GLU A 541 18.72 -4.36 28.46
C GLU A 541 17.92 -5.56 27.96
N GLN A 542 17.88 -5.74 26.64
CA GLN A 542 17.32 -6.95 26.06
C GLN A 542 18.33 -8.10 26.08
N SER A 543 17.85 -9.30 26.37
CA SER A 543 18.63 -10.52 26.17
C SER A 543 18.78 -10.81 24.67
N ALA A 544 19.98 -11.17 24.24
CA ALA A 544 20.27 -11.54 22.85
C ALA A 544 19.50 -12.77 22.36
N ASP A 545 18.96 -13.58 23.28
CA ASP A 545 18.31 -14.86 22.98
C ASP A 545 16.78 -14.77 22.87
N LYS A 546 16.19 -13.56 22.96
CA LYS A 546 14.74 -13.38 22.89
C LYS A 546 14.31 -12.62 21.65
N PRO A 547 13.06 -12.80 21.17
CA PRO A 547 12.54 -12.02 20.07
C PRO A 547 12.72 -10.53 20.35
N LEU A 548 13.31 -9.83 19.40
CA LEU A 548 13.71 -8.45 19.55
C LEU A 548 12.51 -7.57 19.21
N ASP A 549 11.88 -7.02 20.22
CA ASP A 549 10.76 -6.09 20.13
C ASP A 549 11.18 -4.62 20.23
N GLY A 550 12.48 -4.36 20.24
CA GLY A 550 13.12 -3.06 20.20
C GLY A 550 14.37 -3.05 19.32
N PHE A 551 15.03 -1.92 19.25
CA PHE A 551 16.24 -1.69 18.45
C PHE A 551 17.28 -0.82 19.16
N LEU A 552 16.98 -0.37 20.38
CA LEU A 552 17.89 0.33 21.27
C LEU A 552 18.25 -0.51 22.50
N THR A 553 19.47 -0.35 22.95
CA THR A 553 19.97 -0.89 24.22
C THR A 553 20.75 0.18 24.96
N LEU A 554 20.95 -0.04 26.25
CA LEU A 554 21.78 0.79 27.09
C LEU A 554 23.08 0.02 27.40
N GLN A 555 24.21 0.51 26.93
CA GLN A 555 25.53 -0.04 27.20
C GLN A 555 26.38 1.01 27.92
N GLU A 556 26.88 0.70 29.09
CA GLU A 556 27.69 1.63 29.91
C GLU A 556 27.02 3.00 30.06
N GLY A 557 25.71 3.05 30.31
CA GLY A 557 24.94 4.28 30.41
C GLY A 557 24.72 5.04 29.08
N LYS A 558 25.16 4.48 27.95
CA LYS A 558 25.00 5.10 26.62
C LYS A 558 23.98 4.38 25.77
N VAL A 559 23.08 5.14 25.16
CA VAL A 559 22.10 4.61 24.19
C VAL A 559 22.82 4.14 22.93
N ARG A 560 22.62 2.88 22.57
CA ARG A 560 23.18 2.22 21.39
C ARG A 560 22.09 1.58 20.56
N ALA A 561 22.19 1.69 19.25
CA ALA A 561 21.35 0.89 18.35
C ALA A 561 22.03 -0.44 18.05
N TYR A 562 21.34 -1.56 18.27
CA TYR A 562 21.84 -2.91 17.98
C TYR A 562 21.26 -3.51 16.69
N SER A 563 20.17 -2.96 16.19
CA SER A 563 19.58 -3.35 14.90
C SER A 563 19.63 -2.20 13.89
N ALA A 564 19.37 -2.50 12.62
CA ALA A 564 19.35 -1.54 11.54
C ALA A 564 17.93 -1.22 11.11
N ILE A 565 17.65 0.06 10.84
CA ILE A 565 16.45 0.47 10.11
C ILE A 565 16.80 0.44 8.62
N THR A 566 16.00 -0.28 7.84
CA THR A 566 16.31 -0.60 6.44
C THR A 566 15.75 0.39 5.44
N ARG A 567 15.29 1.54 5.87
CA ARG A 567 14.90 2.63 4.98
C ARG A 567 15.97 3.70 4.99
N GLU A 568 16.34 4.15 3.83
CA GLU A 568 17.27 5.26 3.67
C GLU A 568 16.80 6.46 4.52
N ASN A 569 17.75 7.15 5.17
CA ASN A 569 17.51 8.28 6.07
C ASN A 569 16.62 7.99 7.31
N SER A 570 16.14 6.77 7.49
CA SER A 570 15.46 6.36 8.72
C SER A 570 16.48 5.90 9.76
N ARG A 571 16.25 6.24 11.04
CA ARG A 571 17.13 5.84 12.14
C ARG A 571 16.39 5.75 13.47
N PRO A 572 16.91 4.98 14.44
CA PRO A 572 16.46 5.05 15.83
C PRO A 572 16.65 6.45 16.41
N LEU A 573 15.97 6.73 17.53
CA LEU A 573 16.27 7.89 18.35
C LEU A 573 17.71 7.79 18.88
N ASN A 574 18.45 8.88 18.84
CA ASN A 574 19.78 8.94 19.43
C ASN A 574 19.71 9.25 20.94
N GLY A 575 20.83 9.11 21.65
CA GLY A 575 20.85 9.30 23.09
C GLY A 575 20.44 10.69 23.57
N LYS A 576 20.65 11.75 22.75
CA LYS A 576 20.18 13.11 23.07
C LYS A 576 18.65 13.19 22.94
N GLU A 577 18.08 12.61 21.89
CA GLU A 577 16.62 12.59 21.67
C GLU A 577 15.93 11.76 22.76
N VAL A 578 16.45 10.59 23.11
CA VAL A 578 15.94 9.75 24.20
C VAL A 578 15.94 10.54 25.53
N ARG A 579 17.09 11.16 25.90
CA ARG A 579 17.17 11.96 27.14
C ARG A 579 16.18 13.12 27.14
N ARG A 580 16.05 13.84 26.03
CA ARG A 580 15.08 14.95 25.93
C ARG A 580 13.64 14.48 26.11
N THR A 581 13.29 13.34 25.52
CA THR A 581 11.94 12.76 25.66
C THR A 581 11.66 12.35 27.09
N LEU A 582 12.58 11.66 27.74
CA LEU A 582 12.43 11.23 29.12
C LEU A 582 12.46 12.39 30.11
N ALA A 583 13.20 13.47 29.84
CA ALA A 583 13.24 14.64 30.71
C ALA A 583 11.86 15.30 30.86
N VAL A 584 11.02 15.25 29.83
CA VAL A 584 9.66 15.80 29.89
C VAL A 584 8.79 15.04 30.91
N ASN A 585 9.10 13.78 31.18
CA ASN A 585 8.37 12.98 32.16
C ASN A 585 8.35 13.62 33.56
N LEU A 586 9.39 14.37 33.90
CA LEU A 586 9.46 15.14 35.16
C LEU A 586 8.41 16.24 35.23
N CYS A 587 8.10 16.87 34.11
CA CYS A 587 7.15 17.97 34.01
C CYS A 587 5.70 17.47 34.01
N ILE A 588 5.45 16.32 33.39
CA ILE A 588 4.09 15.77 33.18
C ILE A 588 3.39 15.46 34.50
N VAL A 589 4.12 15.15 35.55
CA VAL A 589 3.56 14.88 36.89
C VAL A 589 2.69 16.04 37.39
N CYS A 590 3.07 17.27 37.09
CA CYS A 590 2.34 18.49 37.50
C CYS A 590 1.65 19.18 36.30
N HIS A 591 2.17 19.02 35.11
CA HIS A 591 1.73 19.66 33.88
C HIS A 591 1.16 18.60 32.90
N ASP A 592 0.06 17.95 33.29
CA ASP A 592 -0.53 16.82 32.55
C ASP A 592 -1.46 17.23 31.39
N LYS A 593 -1.72 18.54 31.23
CA LYS A 593 -2.69 19.04 30.25
C LYS A 593 -1.99 19.71 29.08
N ALA A 594 -2.27 19.27 27.86
CA ALA A 594 -1.72 19.84 26.63
C ALA A 594 -1.94 21.35 26.47
N LYS A 595 -2.95 21.92 27.12
CA LYS A 595 -3.22 23.36 27.14
C LYS A 595 -2.30 24.17 28.04
N ASP A 596 -1.47 23.52 28.86
CA ASP A 596 -0.57 24.22 29.77
C ASP A 596 0.39 25.13 28.98
N PRO A 597 0.57 26.40 29.39
CA PRO A 597 1.42 27.36 28.71
C PRO A 597 2.88 26.92 28.55
N ILE A 598 3.39 26.05 29.42
CA ILE A 598 4.78 25.56 29.33
C ILE A 598 5.06 24.85 28.00
N TYR A 599 4.05 24.22 27.40
CA TYR A 599 4.18 23.48 26.14
C TYR A 599 4.11 24.36 24.89
N ARG A 600 4.01 25.69 25.03
CA ARG A 600 4.00 26.66 23.92
C ARG A 600 5.39 27.17 23.53
N LYS A 601 6.42 26.83 24.31
CA LYS A 601 7.81 27.21 24.09
C LYS A 601 8.74 26.04 24.34
N GLU A 602 9.95 26.11 23.78
CA GLU A 602 10.96 25.11 24.08
C GLU A 602 11.35 25.17 25.57
N LEU A 603 11.26 24.01 26.24
CA LEU A 603 11.56 23.91 27.66
C LEU A 603 13.08 24.02 27.89
N ASN A 604 13.47 24.98 28.69
CA ASN A 604 14.84 25.09 29.17
C ASN A 604 14.88 24.79 30.68
N TYR A 605 15.20 23.55 31.02
CA TYR A 605 15.24 23.08 32.42
C TYR A 605 16.21 23.86 33.29
N ARG A 606 17.28 24.47 32.72
CA ARG A 606 18.28 25.26 33.45
C ARG A 606 17.79 26.65 33.80
N ALA A 607 16.72 27.10 33.17
CA ALA A 607 16.12 28.41 33.41
C ALA A 607 14.90 28.38 34.35
N LEU A 608 14.58 27.21 34.92
CA LEU A 608 13.51 27.06 35.92
C LEU A 608 14.08 27.46 37.29
N ASP A 609 13.94 28.75 37.63
CA ASP A 609 14.56 29.35 38.80
C ASP A 609 13.58 29.67 39.94
N ASP A 610 12.37 29.13 39.93
CA ASP A 610 11.49 29.25 41.07
C ASP A 610 11.76 28.22 42.19
N ALA A 611 11.34 28.52 43.39
CA ALA A 611 11.66 27.72 44.58
C ALA A 611 11.16 26.25 44.50
N LEU A 612 10.01 26.02 43.83
CA LEU A 612 9.46 24.66 43.67
C LEU A 612 10.34 23.84 42.69
N HIS A 613 10.63 24.39 41.54
CA HIS A 613 11.44 23.68 40.54
C HIS A 613 12.90 23.48 41.02
N ARG A 614 13.51 24.44 41.71
CA ARG A 614 14.82 24.28 42.35
C ARG A 614 14.82 23.09 43.32
N ARG A 615 13.82 22.98 44.18
CA ARG A 615 13.68 21.87 45.13
C ARG A 615 13.53 20.52 44.43
N LEU A 616 12.69 20.43 43.39
CA LEU A 616 12.49 19.19 42.62
C LEU A 616 13.72 18.77 41.80
N LEU A 617 14.60 19.71 41.42
CA LEU A 617 15.82 19.46 40.66
C LEU A 617 17.03 19.23 41.53
N SER A 618 17.05 19.69 42.80
CA SER A 618 18.15 19.51 43.76
C SER A 618 18.17 18.12 44.39
N ASP A 619 17.02 17.45 44.48
CA ASP A 619 16.87 16.13 45.08
C ASP A 619 17.21 14.98 44.12
N ARG A 620 17.92 15.31 43.02
CA ARG A 620 18.36 14.35 41.98
C ARG A 620 19.80 14.62 41.58
#